data_c4e0157fade706e61e0128ced579d144
#
_entry.id   c4e0157fade706e61e0128ced579d144
#
_cell.length_a   1.000
_cell.length_b   1.000
_cell.length_c   1.000
_cell.angle_alpha   90.00
_cell.angle_beta   90.00
_cell.angle_gamma   90.00
#
_symmetry.space_group_name_H-M   'P 1'
#
loop_
_entity.id
_entity.type
_entity.pdbx_description
1 polymer ?
#
loop_
_entity_poly.entity_id
_entity_poly.type
_entity_poly.pdbx_seq_one_letter_code
_entity_poly.pdbx_strand_id
1 'polypeptide(L)'
;GRKDKTLWTANGEGSLIRFKQFDMAREEADYVARQIRDSEFSYQDQAVLYRTNAQSRLIEERCIFYNVPYRLVGGVNFYQRREIKDILAYLKTIANGVDDLAVLRIINVPKRGIGATTMGKVTAFASEHGMSLYGALKEARQVPRLGKAAEKILKFIGQMESFRARAESEDFSIRDLIEGIMDEDRKS
;
A
#
# COMPACT_ATOMS: atom_id res chain seq x y z
N GLY A 1 0.85 30.56 29.43
CA GLY A 1 1.92 31.50 29.11
C GLY A 1 2.88 30.89 28.11
N ARG A 2 3.01 31.51 26.97
CA ARG A 2 3.99 31.13 25.94
C ARG A 2 5.35 31.57 26.50
N LYS A 3 6.29 30.63 26.73
CA LYS A 3 7.66 30.99 27.04
C LYS A 3 8.26 31.66 25.80
N ASP A 4 8.74 32.88 25.94
CA ASP A 4 9.52 33.56 24.88
C ASP A 4 10.77 32.75 24.61
N LYS A 5 10.81 32.22 23.38
CA LYS A 5 11.91 31.40 22.87
C LYS A 5 12.66 32.25 21.84
N THR A 6 13.80 32.77 22.24
CA THR A 6 14.71 33.47 21.32
C THR A 6 15.42 32.41 20.45
N LEU A 7 15.16 32.46 19.14
CA LEU A 7 15.87 31.64 18.18
C LEU A 7 17.22 32.30 17.91
N TRP A 8 18.26 31.50 17.94
CA TRP A 8 19.61 31.92 17.60
C TRP A 8 20.31 30.91 16.70
N THR A 9 21.30 31.32 15.97
CA THR A 9 22.14 30.47 15.14
C THR A 9 23.58 30.93 15.23
N ALA A 10 24.54 30.00 15.16
CA ALA A 10 25.94 30.28 15.01
C ALA A 10 26.37 30.34 13.52
N ASN A 11 25.47 29.99 12.60
CA ASN A 11 25.73 30.07 11.16
C ASN A 11 25.68 31.54 10.70
N GLY A 12 26.47 31.86 9.69
CA GLY A 12 26.40 33.16 9.00
C GLY A 12 25.12 33.35 8.21
N GLU A 13 24.96 34.46 7.55
CA GLU A 13 23.87 34.75 6.64
C GLU A 13 23.87 33.76 5.47
N GLY A 14 22.70 33.07 5.29
CA GLY A 14 22.49 32.17 4.16
C GLY A 14 21.75 32.84 3.00
N SER A 15 21.27 32.05 2.07
CA SER A 15 20.41 32.51 0.99
C SER A 15 19.10 33.09 1.49
N LEU A 16 18.54 34.07 0.80
CA LEU A 16 17.25 34.66 1.13
C LEU A 16 16.14 33.62 1.05
N ILE A 17 15.15 33.75 1.94
CA ILE A 17 13.95 32.94 1.94
C ILE A 17 13.18 33.18 0.65
N ARG A 18 12.81 32.11 -0.03
CA ARG A 18 11.93 32.15 -1.21
C ARG A 18 10.53 31.77 -0.79
N PHE A 19 9.57 32.64 -1.08
CA PHE A 19 8.15 32.37 -0.91
C PHE A 19 7.54 32.01 -2.26
N LYS A 20 6.71 30.96 -2.30
CA LYS A 20 5.95 30.58 -3.47
C LYS A 20 4.55 30.09 -3.04
N GLN A 21 3.54 30.47 -3.81
CA GLN A 21 2.15 30.09 -3.61
C GLN A 21 1.67 29.28 -4.81
N PHE A 22 0.85 28.26 -4.56
CA PHE A 22 0.28 27.37 -5.56
C PHE A 22 -1.23 27.32 -5.38
N ASP A 23 -1.96 27.14 -6.45
CA ASP A 23 -3.42 26.99 -6.42
C ASP A 23 -3.84 25.59 -6.00
N MET A 24 -3.01 24.58 -6.32
CA MET A 24 -3.26 23.19 -5.97
C MET A 24 -2.10 22.58 -5.17
N ALA A 25 -2.45 21.80 -4.13
CA ALA A 25 -1.47 21.09 -3.31
C ALA A 25 -0.59 20.11 -4.11
N ARG A 26 -1.09 19.59 -5.23
CA ARG A 26 -0.31 18.73 -6.14
C ARG A 26 0.81 19.49 -6.85
N GLU A 27 0.57 20.73 -7.23
CA GLU A 27 1.57 21.59 -7.88
C GLU A 27 2.68 21.95 -6.90
N GLU A 28 2.30 22.23 -5.63
CA GLU A 28 3.25 22.46 -4.56
C GLU A 28 4.18 21.24 -4.38
N ALA A 29 3.60 20.04 -4.23
CA ALA A 29 4.35 18.81 -4.05
C ALA A 29 5.26 18.49 -5.24
N ASP A 30 4.77 18.74 -6.46
CA ASP A 30 5.53 18.56 -7.70
C ASP A 30 6.74 19.52 -7.79
N TYR A 31 6.50 20.78 -7.43
CA TYR A 31 7.56 21.78 -7.36
C TYR A 31 8.63 21.40 -6.33
N VAL A 32 8.21 21.01 -5.12
CA VAL A 32 9.14 20.62 -4.04
C VAL A 32 10.00 19.43 -4.47
N ALA A 33 9.41 18.37 -5.01
CA ALA A 33 10.15 17.19 -5.43
C ALA A 33 11.15 17.49 -6.56
N ARG A 34 10.79 18.35 -7.52
CA ARG A 34 11.73 18.82 -8.57
C ARG A 34 12.85 19.67 -7.99
N GLN A 35 12.56 20.59 -7.07
CA GLN A 35 13.59 21.40 -6.42
C GLN A 35 14.61 20.53 -5.68
N ILE A 36 14.16 19.47 -5.01
CA ILE A 36 15.04 18.51 -4.33
C ILE A 36 15.91 17.76 -5.34
N ARG A 37 15.31 17.24 -6.41
CA ARG A 37 16.02 16.50 -7.45
C ARG A 37 17.10 17.32 -8.16
N ASP A 38 16.75 18.56 -8.49
CA ASP A 38 17.57 19.45 -9.31
C ASP A 38 18.52 20.32 -8.45
N SER A 39 18.56 20.09 -7.13
CA SER A 39 19.40 20.80 -6.17
C SER A 39 20.86 20.34 -6.26
N GLU A 40 21.78 21.24 -5.96
CA GLU A 40 23.22 20.95 -5.79
C GLU A 40 23.52 20.22 -4.47
N PHE A 41 22.60 20.25 -3.52
CA PHE A 41 22.74 19.57 -2.23
C PHE A 41 22.48 18.08 -2.34
N SER A 42 23.21 17.29 -1.55
CA SER A 42 22.93 15.87 -1.39
C SER A 42 21.52 15.64 -0.82
N TYR A 43 20.86 14.55 -1.19
CA TYR A 43 19.52 14.23 -0.69
C TYR A 43 19.43 14.16 0.84
N GLN A 44 20.50 13.71 1.50
CA GLN A 44 20.57 13.63 2.96
C GLN A 44 20.69 14.98 3.66
N ASP A 45 21.07 16.03 2.93
CA ASP A 45 21.24 17.38 3.46
C ASP A 45 20.01 18.26 3.24
N GLN A 46 18.94 17.67 2.68
CA GLN A 46 17.68 18.36 2.39
C GLN A 46 16.56 17.84 3.28
N ALA A 47 15.70 18.73 3.74
CA ALA A 47 14.55 18.39 4.55
C ALA A 47 13.29 19.14 4.12
N VAL A 48 12.16 18.45 4.09
CA VAL A 48 10.84 19.04 3.87
C VAL A 48 10.06 19.00 5.17
N LEU A 49 9.65 20.17 5.63
CA LEU A 49 8.82 20.31 6.83
C LEU A 49 7.37 20.61 6.42
N TYR A 50 6.43 19.89 7.00
CA TYR A 50 5.00 20.07 6.74
C TYR A 50 4.22 20.08 8.06
N ARG A 51 3.04 20.67 8.04
CA ARG A 51 2.22 20.84 9.23
C ARG A 51 1.32 19.65 9.54
N THR A 52 0.83 18.96 8.50
CA THR A 52 -0.13 17.86 8.63
C THR A 52 0.31 16.63 7.86
N ASN A 53 -0.01 15.44 8.38
CA ASN A 53 0.30 14.17 7.71
C ASN A 53 -0.38 14.02 6.32
N ALA A 54 -1.44 14.77 6.05
CA ALA A 54 -2.09 14.74 4.74
C ALA A 54 -1.19 15.34 3.64
N GLN A 55 -0.38 16.35 3.98
CA GLN A 55 0.56 16.98 3.04
C GLN A 55 1.70 16.04 2.65
N SER A 56 2.16 15.18 3.59
CA SER A 56 3.26 14.24 3.30
C SER A 56 2.95 13.30 2.14
N ARG A 57 1.70 12.85 2.04
CA ARG A 57 1.29 11.88 1.01
C ARG A 57 1.59 12.40 -0.41
N LEU A 58 1.20 13.63 -0.73
CA LEU A 58 1.42 14.19 -2.06
C LEU A 58 2.91 14.39 -2.35
N ILE A 59 3.69 14.78 -1.34
CA ILE A 59 5.15 14.93 -1.45
C ILE A 59 5.79 13.55 -1.67
N GLU A 60 5.38 12.53 -0.92
CA GLU A 60 5.85 11.14 -1.10
C GLU A 60 5.54 10.63 -2.52
N GLU A 61 4.32 10.84 -3.03
CA GLU A 61 3.93 10.47 -4.39
C GLU A 61 4.83 11.13 -5.44
N ARG A 62 5.15 12.40 -5.27
CA ARG A 62 6.04 13.12 -6.22
C ARG A 62 7.50 12.69 -6.08
N CYS A 63 7.98 12.41 -4.86
CA CYS A 63 9.31 11.85 -4.66
C CYS A 63 9.46 10.49 -5.37
N ILE A 64 8.46 9.61 -5.25
CA ILE A 64 8.44 8.32 -5.96
C ILE A 64 8.45 8.53 -7.48
N PHE A 65 7.59 9.43 -7.99
CA PHE A 65 7.48 9.72 -9.41
C PHE A 65 8.79 10.22 -10.03
N TYR A 66 9.53 11.06 -9.28
CA TYR A 66 10.81 11.62 -9.72
C TYR A 66 12.04 10.80 -9.30
N ASN A 67 11.86 9.62 -8.71
CA ASN A 67 12.92 8.76 -8.16
C ASN A 67 13.79 9.50 -7.12
N VAL A 68 13.20 10.40 -6.34
CA VAL A 68 13.86 11.08 -5.23
C VAL A 68 13.81 10.19 -3.99
N PRO A 69 14.95 9.71 -3.47
CA PRO A 69 14.95 8.93 -2.23
C PRO A 69 14.54 9.81 -1.05
N TYR A 70 13.66 9.30 -0.18
CA TYR A 70 13.19 10.04 0.98
C TYR A 70 13.05 9.14 2.22
N ARG A 71 13.08 9.78 3.38
CA ARG A 71 12.79 9.17 4.67
C ARG A 71 11.78 10.01 5.43
N LEU A 72 10.66 9.41 5.85
CA LEU A 72 9.69 10.08 6.69
C LEU A 72 10.12 10.01 8.17
N VAL A 73 10.17 11.16 8.84
CA VAL A 73 10.54 11.26 10.26
C VAL A 73 9.31 11.65 11.07
N GLY A 74 9.01 10.88 12.12
CA GLY A 74 7.88 11.15 13.02
C GLY A 74 6.49 10.81 12.50
N GLY A 75 6.38 10.13 11.37
CA GLY A 75 5.13 9.64 10.78
C GLY A 75 5.26 8.22 10.23
N VAL A 76 4.11 7.61 9.91
CA VAL A 76 4.07 6.35 9.15
C VAL A 76 3.86 6.70 7.69
N ASN A 77 4.80 6.32 6.84
CA ASN A 77 4.68 6.42 5.39
C ASN A 77 3.30 5.89 4.96
N PHE A 78 2.58 6.63 4.13
CA PHE A 78 1.23 6.28 3.68
C PHE A 78 1.18 4.85 3.14
N TYR A 79 2.12 4.47 2.29
CA TYR A 79 2.19 3.13 1.68
C TYR A 79 2.64 2.03 2.67
N GLN A 80 3.16 2.40 3.82
CA GLN A 80 3.53 1.45 4.90
C GLN A 80 2.37 1.16 5.85
N ARG A 81 1.28 1.93 5.79
CA ARG A 81 0.10 1.68 6.60
C ARG A 81 -0.49 0.32 6.27
N ARG A 82 -0.93 -0.37 7.32
CA ARG A 82 -1.43 -1.75 7.21
C ARG A 82 -2.57 -1.86 6.21
N GLU A 83 -3.57 -1.01 6.34
CA GLU A 83 -4.76 -0.96 5.49
C GLU A 83 -4.42 -0.69 4.03
N ILE A 84 -3.44 0.15 3.76
CA ILE A 84 -2.99 0.43 2.39
C ILE A 84 -2.28 -0.79 1.79
N LYS A 85 -1.42 -1.44 2.58
CA LYS A 85 -0.77 -2.68 2.14
C LYS A 85 -1.78 -3.80 1.89
N ASP A 86 -2.84 -3.87 2.69
CA ASP A 86 -3.89 -4.86 2.51
C ASP A 86 -4.67 -4.60 1.20
N ILE A 87 -5.08 -3.35 0.93
CA ILE A 87 -5.73 -2.96 -0.34
C ILE A 87 -4.82 -3.26 -1.54
N LEU A 88 -3.55 -2.88 -1.48
CA LEU A 88 -2.59 -3.16 -2.56
C LEU A 88 -2.42 -4.67 -2.80
N ALA A 89 -2.42 -5.47 -1.75
CA ALA A 89 -2.34 -6.92 -1.87
C ALA A 89 -3.63 -7.52 -2.50
N TYR A 90 -4.80 -6.97 -2.18
CA TYR A 90 -6.03 -7.32 -2.87
C TYR A 90 -5.95 -7.01 -4.37
N LEU A 91 -5.57 -5.78 -4.73
CA LEU A 91 -5.46 -5.37 -6.13
C LEU A 91 -4.47 -6.25 -6.91
N LYS A 92 -3.31 -6.57 -6.32
CA LYS A 92 -2.34 -7.48 -6.94
C LYS A 92 -2.90 -8.89 -7.14
N THR A 93 -3.61 -9.43 -6.14
CA THR A 93 -4.21 -10.77 -6.24
C THR A 93 -5.32 -10.80 -7.30
N ILE A 94 -6.13 -9.75 -7.39
CA ILE A 94 -7.18 -9.61 -8.41
C ILE A 94 -6.55 -9.51 -9.79
N ALA A 95 -5.46 -8.75 -9.95
CA ALA A 95 -4.82 -8.55 -11.25
C ALA A 95 -4.30 -9.86 -11.85
N ASN A 96 -3.58 -10.68 -11.11
CA ASN A 96 -2.98 -11.90 -11.67
C ASN A 96 -2.85 -13.10 -10.72
N GLY A 97 -2.96 -12.92 -9.41
CA GLY A 97 -2.82 -14.01 -8.43
C GLY A 97 -1.44 -14.68 -8.37
N VAL A 98 -0.40 -14.09 -8.98
CA VAL A 98 0.95 -14.67 -9.04
C VAL A 98 1.79 -14.30 -7.82
N ASP A 99 1.49 -13.16 -7.19
CA ASP A 99 2.21 -12.70 -5.98
C ASP A 99 1.72 -13.47 -4.75
N ASP A 100 2.41 -14.57 -4.42
CA ASP A 100 2.07 -15.42 -3.27
C ASP A 100 2.11 -14.65 -1.94
N LEU A 101 2.97 -13.63 -1.81
CA LEU A 101 3.02 -12.80 -0.61
C LEU A 101 1.77 -11.92 -0.49
N ALA A 102 1.26 -11.40 -1.61
CA ALA A 102 0.01 -10.66 -1.63
C ALA A 102 -1.17 -11.56 -1.23
N VAL A 103 -1.24 -12.78 -1.78
CA VAL A 103 -2.25 -13.78 -1.44
C VAL A 103 -2.22 -14.13 0.04
N LEU A 104 -1.04 -14.47 0.59
CA LEU A 104 -0.86 -14.80 2.01
C LEU A 104 -1.26 -13.65 2.93
N ARG A 105 -1.02 -12.41 2.49
CA ARG A 105 -1.38 -11.24 3.26
C ARG A 105 -2.88 -11.08 3.44
N ILE A 106 -3.67 -11.34 2.41
CA ILE A 106 -5.12 -11.06 2.39
C ILE A 106 -6.02 -12.25 2.66
N ILE A 107 -5.52 -13.48 2.56
CA ILE A 107 -6.33 -14.71 2.68
C ILE A 107 -7.17 -14.74 3.98
N ASN A 108 -6.69 -14.12 5.05
CA ASN A 108 -7.35 -14.04 6.34
C ASN A 108 -7.57 -12.57 6.81
N VAL A 109 -7.62 -11.64 5.89
CA VAL A 109 -7.97 -10.23 6.09
C VAL A 109 -9.12 -9.91 5.11
N PRO A 110 -10.35 -9.70 5.59
CA PRO A 110 -10.83 -9.84 6.96
C PRO A 110 -10.71 -11.26 7.50
N LYS A 111 -10.92 -11.42 8.81
CA LYS A 111 -10.73 -12.72 9.50
C LYS A 111 -11.70 -13.77 8.98
N ARG A 112 -11.20 -14.77 8.23
CA ARG A 112 -11.99 -15.87 7.64
C ARG A 112 -11.79 -17.21 8.36
N GLY A 113 -10.94 -17.26 9.40
CA GLY A 113 -10.57 -18.49 10.08
C GLY A 113 -9.73 -19.44 9.21
N ILE A 114 -8.93 -18.87 8.31
CA ILE A 114 -7.93 -19.58 7.51
C ILE A 114 -6.57 -19.31 8.17
N GLY A 115 -6.14 -20.20 9.04
CA GLY A 115 -4.93 -20.02 9.84
C GLY A 115 -3.67 -20.56 9.18
N ALA A 116 -2.52 -20.31 9.83
CA ALA A 116 -1.22 -20.70 9.35
C ALA A 116 -1.08 -22.22 9.06
N THR A 117 -1.66 -23.06 9.89
CA THR A 117 -1.66 -24.53 9.69
C THR A 117 -2.38 -24.92 8.39
N THR A 118 -3.50 -24.27 8.08
CA THR A 118 -4.25 -24.47 6.84
C THR A 118 -3.40 -24.04 5.64
N MET A 119 -2.82 -22.86 5.73
CA MET A 119 -1.96 -22.32 4.66
C MET A 119 -0.70 -23.16 4.45
N GLY A 120 -0.09 -23.69 5.52
CA GLY A 120 1.04 -24.60 5.39
C GLY A 120 0.73 -25.85 4.54
N LYS A 121 -0.49 -26.42 4.67
CA LYS A 121 -0.91 -27.55 3.83
C LYS A 121 -1.09 -27.15 2.38
N VAL A 122 -1.69 -25.97 2.12
CA VAL A 122 -1.87 -25.46 0.75
C VAL A 122 -0.55 -25.15 0.09
N THR A 123 0.39 -24.55 0.82
CA THR A 123 1.73 -24.24 0.31
C THR A 123 2.52 -25.52 -0.02
N ALA A 124 2.43 -26.55 0.84
CA ALA A 124 3.07 -27.84 0.57
C ALA A 124 2.49 -28.46 -0.71
N PHE A 125 1.18 -28.48 -0.85
CA PHE A 125 0.50 -28.98 -2.04
C PHE A 125 0.89 -28.19 -3.30
N ALA A 126 0.96 -26.86 -3.22
CA ALA A 126 1.40 -26.00 -4.33
C ALA A 126 2.83 -26.36 -4.78
N SER A 127 3.75 -26.51 -3.83
CA SER A 127 5.14 -26.91 -4.11
C SER A 127 5.26 -28.29 -4.73
N GLU A 128 4.50 -29.26 -4.23
CA GLU A 128 4.51 -30.65 -4.73
C GLU A 128 4.00 -30.73 -6.18
N HIS A 129 3.04 -29.90 -6.55
CA HIS A 129 2.44 -29.89 -7.89
C HIS A 129 3.00 -28.81 -8.83
N GLY A 130 4.01 -28.06 -8.39
CA GLY A 130 4.66 -27.02 -9.22
C GLY A 130 3.72 -25.88 -9.63
N MET A 131 2.74 -25.54 -8.79
CA MET A 131 1.75 -24.50 -9.07
C MET A 131 1.88 -23.30 -8.13
N SER A 132 1.30 -22.14 -8.52
CA SER A 132 1.22 -20.97 -7.65
C SER A 132 0.33 -21.25 -6.44
N LEU A 133 0.55 -20.50 -5.35
CA LEU A 133 -0.32 -20.59 -4.17
C LEU A 133 -1.78 -20.34 -4.53
N TYR A 134 -2.06 -19.35 -5.37
CA TYR A 134 -3.42 -19.04 -5.82
C TYR A 134 -4.03 -20.19 -6.63
N GLY A 135 -3.24 -20.87 -7.46
CA GLY A 135 -3.65 -22.09 -8.16
C GLY A 135 -4.05 -23.20 -7.19
N ALA A 136 -3.21 -23.47 -6.18
CA ALA A 136 -3.52 -24.45 -5.16
C ALA A 136 -4.76 -24.11 -4.32
N LEU A 137 -5.01 -22.82 -4.07
CA LEU A 137 -6.24 -22.37 -3.40
C LEU A 137 -7.50 -22.62 -4.25
N LYS A 138 -7.42 -22.49 -5.57
CA LYS A 138 -8.54 -22.89 -6.48
C LYS A 138 -8.85 -24.39 -6.37
N GLU A 139 -7.84 -25.19 -6.13
CA GLU A 139 -7.96 -26.65 -6.00
C GLU A 139 -8.08 -27.09 -4.53
N ALA A 140 -8.56 -26.23 -3.63
CA ALA A 140 -8.59 -26.49 -2.19
C ALA A 140 -9.26 -27.81 -1.79
N ARG A 141 -10.20 -28.35 -2.58
CA ARG A 141 -10.83 -29.67 -2.33
C ARG A 141 -9.87 -30.84 -2.55
N GLN A 142 -8.84 -30.67 -3.34
CA GLN A 142 -7.82 -31.70 -3.62
C GLN A 142 -6.72 -31.70 -2.57
N VAL A 143 -6.55 -30.59 -1.83
CA VAL A 143 -5.52 -30.48 -0.80
C VAL A 143 -5.85 -31.40 0.39
N PRO A 144 -4.96 -32.33 0.76
CA PRO A 144 -5.24 -33.31 1.81
C PRO A 144 -5.47 -32.64 3.18
N ARG A 145 -6.45 -33.20 3.91
CA ARG A 145 -6.74 -32.84 5.31
C ARG A 145 -7.11 -31.37 5.56
N LEU A 146 -7.69 -30.68 4.59
CA LEU A 146 -8.25 -29.33 4.80
C LEU A 146 -9.61 -29.34 5.47
N GLY A 147 -10.44 -30.35 5.21
CA GLY A 147 -11.78 -30.46 5.79
C GLY A 147 -12.62 -29.20 5.52
N LYS A 148 -13.26 -28.66 6.56
CA LYS A 148 -14.12 -27.46 6.45
C LYS A 148 -13.34 -26.18 6.02
N ALA A 149 -12.02 -26.16 6.12
CA ALA A 149 -11.23 -25.01 5.68
C ALA A 149 -11.24 -24.87 4.15
N ALA A 150 -11.42 -25.96 3.39
CA ALA A 150 -11.54 -25.91 1.95
C ALA A 150 -12.69 -25.02 1.48
N GLU A 151 -13.86 -25.10 2.11
CA GLU A 151 -15.01 -24.26 1.75
C GLU A 151 -14.78 -22.77 2.04
N LYS A 152 -14.05 -22.45 3.13
CA LYS A 152 -13.66 -21.07 3.43
C LYS A 152 -12.70 -20.50 2.38
N ILE A 153 -11.75 -21.33 1.94
CA ILE A 153 -10.81 -20.97 0.88
C ILE A 153 -11.56 -20.75 -0.43
N LEU A 154 -12.45 -21.64 -0.80
CA LEU A 154 -13.23 -21.52 -2.05
C LEU A 154 -14.15 -20.30 -2.03
N LYS A 155 -14.71 -19.94 -0.86
CA LYS A 155 -15.46 -18.67 -0.71
C LYS A 155 -14.57 -17.46 -0.99
N PHE A 156 -13.35 -17.43 -0.45
CA PHE A 156 -12.36 -16.39 -0.74
C PHE A 156 -12.01 -16.34 -2.23
N ILE A 157 -11.74 -17.48 -2.87
CA ILE A 157 -11.47 -17.55 -4.31
C ILE A 157 -12.65 -17.00 -5.12
N GLY A 158 -13.89 -17.40 -4.78
CA GLY A 158 -15.09 -16.88 -5.44
C GLY A 158 -15.20 -15.36 -5.36
N GLN A 159 -14.85 -14.76 -4.22
CA GLN A 159 -14.79 -13.31 -4.09
C GLN A 159 -13.73 -12.68 -4.99
N MET A 160 -12.50 -13.24 -5.05
CA MET A 160 -11.43 -12.73 -5.91
C MET A 160 -11.78 -12.83 -7.39
N GLU A 161 -12.37 -13.94 -7.83
CA GLU A 161 -12.82 -14.10 -9.21
C GLU A 161 -13.99 -13.16 -9.55
N SER A 162 -14.90 -12.89 -8.61
CA SER A 162 -15.96 -11.90 -8.78
C SER A 162 -15.38 -10.48 -8.96
N PHE A 163 -14.39 -10.10 -8.15
CA PHE A 163 -13.73 -8.82 -8.31
C PHE A 163 -12.96 -8.72 -9.63
N ARG A 164 -12.33 -9.81 -10.07
CA ARG A 164 -11.63 -9.88 -11.37
C ARG A 164 -12.60 -9.70 -12.51
N ALA A 165 -13.72 -10.41 -12.51
CA ALA A 165 -14.75 -10.28 -13.55
C ALA A 165 -15.31 -8.85 -13.62
N ARG A 166 -15.49 -8.19 -12.47
CA ARG A 166 -15.90 -6.77 -12.44
C ARG A 166 -14.83 -5.84 -12.99
N ALA A 167 -13.54 -6.12 -12.72
CA ALA A 167 -12.43 -5.33 -13.23
C ALA A 167 -12.25 -5.44 -14.75
N GLU A 168 -12.78 -6.48 -15.38
CA GLU A 168 -12.77 -6.71 -16.83
C GLU A 168 -14.03 -6.15 -17.53
N SER A 169 -15.01 -5.61 -16.79
CA SER A 169 -16.23 -5.03 -17.35
C SER A 169 -15.99 -3.65 -17.98
N GLU A 170 -16.80 -3.25 -18.96
CA GLU A 170 -16.73 -1.93 -19.60
C GLU A 170 -17.01 -0.79 -18.62
N ASP A 171 -17.85 -1.00 -17.61
CA ASP A 171 -18.19 -0.05 -16.57
C ASP A 171 -17.24 -0.10 -15.35
N PHE A 172 -16.00 -0.55 -15.54
CA PHE A 172 -15.04 -0.72 -14.47
C PHE A 172 -14.70 0.60 -13.78
N SER A 173 -14.87 0.63 -12.45
CA SER A 173 -14.42 1.71 -11.57
C SER A 173 -13.49 1.15 -10.50
N ILE A 174 -12.24 1.61 -10.47
CA ILE A 174 -11.28 1.24 -9.42
C ILE A 174 -11.75 1.68 -8.04
N ARG A 175 -12.51 2.78 -7.96
CA ARG A 175 -13.13 3.25 -6.72
C ARG A 175 -14.11 2.22 -6.18
N ASP A 176 -15.05 1.74 -7.02
CA ASP A 176 -16.07 0.79 -6.62
C ASP A 176 -15.46 -0.57 -6.22
N LEU A 177 -14.36 -0.94 -6.86
CA LEU A 177 -13.60 -2.13 -6.49
C LEU A 177 -13.00 -1.98 -5.08
N ILE A 178 -12.36 -0.85 -4.80
CA ILE A 178 -11.76 -0.57 -3.49
C ILE A 178 -12.85 -0.47 -2.41
N GLU A 179 -13.96 0.20 -2.69
CA GLU A 179 -15.11 0.29 -1.78
C GLU A 179 -15.68 -1.11 -1.48
N GLY A 180 -15.83 -1.96 -2.50
CA GLY A 180 -16.26 -3.36 -2.33
C GLY A 180 -15.31 -4.18 -1.45
N ILE A 181 -13.99 -4.01 -1.60
CA ILE A 181 -12.98 -4.65 -0.75
C ILE A 181 -13.11 -4.15 0.71
N MET A 182 -13.27 -2.84 0.91
CA MET A 182 -13.40 -2.25 2.25
C MET A 182 -14.70 -2.65 2.95
N ASP A 183 -15.80 -2.80 2.22
CA ASP A 183 -17.09 -3.23 2.78
C ASP A 183 -17.06 -4.67 3.25
N GLU A 184 -16.31 -5.54 2.62
CA GLU A 184 -16.07 -6.91 3.09
C GLU A 184 -15.31 -6.92 4.43
N ASP A 185 -14.36 -6.01 4.62
CA ASP A 185 -13.60 -5.88 5.89
C ASP A 185 -14.52 -5.42 7.04
N ARG A 186 -15.50 -4.56 6.76
CA ARG A 186 -16.44 -4.05 7.76
C ARG A 186 -17.50 -5.06 8.19
N LYS A 187 -17.83 -6.06 7.35
CA LYS A 187 -18.86 -7.08 7.62
C LYS A 187 -18.34 -8.28 8.42
N SER A 188 -17.05 -8.32 8.76
CA SER A 188 -16.36 -9.39 9.49
C SER A 188 -16.05 -9.00 10.91
#